data_6bba0b8af73dd8881ce9d1da310c74db
#
_entry.id   6bba0b8af73dd8881ce9d1da310c74db
#
_cell.length_a   1.000
_cell.length_b   1.000
_cell.length_c   1.000
_cell.angle_alpha   90.00
_cell.angle_beta   90.00
_cell.angle_gamma   90.00
#
_symmetry.space_group_name_H-M   'P 1'
#
loop_
_entity.id
_entity.type
_entity.pdbx_description
1 polymer ?
#
loop_
_entity_poly.entity_id
_entity_poly.type
_entity_poly.pdbx_seq_one_letter_code
_entity_poly.pdbx_strand_id
1 'polypeptide(L)' 'MDPKRGNLHQLSDAQRVQLVDTLEPIIAQILDIRAEEHSISFGDILLREVGERYELSVNFWPKDE' A
#
# COMPACT_ATOMS: atom_id res chain seq x y z
N MET A 1 16.58 -2.25 -21.07
CA MET A 1 15.74 -2.62 -19.92
C MET A 1 16.47 -3.61 -19.05
N ASP A 2 16.43 -3.39 -17.78
CA ASP A 2 17.11 -4.27 -16.83
C ASP A 2 16.15 -5.39 -16.43
N PRO A 3 16.47 -6.64 -16.80
CA PRO A 3 15.58 -7.75 -16.47
C PRO A 3 15.44 -8.04 -14.99
N LYS A 4 16.35 -7.50 -14.19
CA LYS A 4 16.29 -7.73 -12.76
C LYS A 4 15.25 -6.87 -12.05
N ARG A 5 14.76 -5.83 -12.71
CA ARG A 5 13.81 -4.93 -12.08
C ARG A 5 12.40 -5.49 -11.99
N GLY A 6 12.10 -6.45 -12.86
CA GLY A 6 10.75 -6.96 -12.90
C GLY A 6 9.80 -5.98 -13.59
N ASN A 7 8.56 -6.38 -13.68
CA ASN A 7 7.54 -5.59 -14.33
C ASN A 7 6.67 -4.91 -13.30
N LEU A 8 6.43 -3.62 -13.52
CA LEU A 8 5.60 -2.83 -12.63
C LEU A 8 4.16 -2.87 -13.15
N HIS A 9 3.26 -3.30 -12.29
CA HIS A 9 1.84 -3.33 -12.61
C HIS A 9 1.18 -2.08 -12.09
N GLN A 10 0.41 -1.44 -12.96
CA GLN A 10 -0.35 -0.26 -12.55
C GLN A 10 -1.70 -0.69 -12.01
N LEU A 11 -2.03 -0.14 -10.86
CA LEU A 11 -3.32 -0.42 -10.24
C LEU A 11 -4.34 0.59 -10.72
N SER A 12 -5.55 0.11 -10.97
CA SER A 12 -6.64 1.03 -11.27
C SER A 12 -7.04 1.76 -9.98
N ASP A 13 -7.80 2.85 -10.17
CA ASP A 13 -8.27 3.60 -9.00
C ASP A 13 -9.12 2.72 -8.09
N ALA A 14 -9.95 1.87 -8.68
CA ALA A 14 -10.79 0.98 -7.88
C ALA A 14 -9.94 0.01 -7.07
N GLN A 15 -8.91 -0.55 -7.69
CA GLN A 15 -8.03 -1.48 -6.99
C GLN A 15 -7.29 -0.79 -5.87
N ARG A 16 -6.84 0.43 -6.12
CA ARG A 16 -6.14 1.20 -5.09
C ARG A 16 -7.05 1.47 -3.90
N VAL A 17 -8.28 1.87 -4.16
CA VAL A 17 -9.24 2.13 -3.10
C VAL A 17 -9.50 0.88 -2.28
N GLN A 18 -9.66 -0.26 -2.95
CA GLN A 18 -9.88 -1.52 -2.26
C GLN A 18 -8.70 -1.88 -1.37
N LEU A 19 -7.49 -1.68 -1.86
CA LEU A 19 -6.30 -1.97 -1.06
C LEU A 19 -6.23 -1.06 0.17
N VAL A 20 -6.48 0.21 -0.02
CA VAL A 20 -6.45 1.15 1.10
C VAL A 20 -7.51 0.77 2.13
N ASP A 21 -8.72 0.49 1.69
CA ASP A 21 -9.80 0.12 2.60
C ASP A 21 -9.48 -1.15 3.38
N THR A 22 -8.78 -2.08 2.75
CA THR A 22 -8.43 -3.33 3.39
C THR A 22 -7.25 -3.17 4.33
N LEU A 23 -6.26 -2.39 3.92
CA LEU A 23 -5.01 -2.28 4.66
C LEU A 23 -5.09 -1.31 5.82
N GLU A 24 -5.90 -0.29 5.71
CA GLU A 24 -5.94 0.75 6.74
C GLU A 24 -6.22 0.20 8.12
N PRO A 25 -7.26 -0.64 8.32
CA PRO A 25 -7.51 -1.17 9.66
C PRO A 25 -6.39 -2.08 10.15
N ILE A 26 -5.77 -2.81 9.26
CA ILE A 26 -4.69 -3.69 9.64
C ILE A 26 -3.47 -2.88 10.07
N ILE A 27 -3.15 -1.86 9.30
CA ILE A 27 -2.01 -0.99 9.62
C ILE A 27 -2.27 -0.25 10.92
N ALA A 28 -3.49 0.19 11.13
CA ALA A 28 -3.85 0.89 12.36
C ALA A 28 -3.61 -0.02 13.58
N GLN A 29 -3.92 -1.30 13.44
CA GLN A 29 -3.66 -2.25 14.53
C GLN A 29 -2.17 -2.41 14.77
N ILE A 30 -1.40 -2.53 13.72
CA ILE A 30 0.04 -2.71 13.85
C ILE A 30 0.68 -1.49 14.52
N LEU A 31 0.23 -0.31 14.17
CA LEU A 31 0.77 0.92 14.71
C LEU A 31 0.11 1.33 16.02
N ASP A 32 -0.89 0.58 16.46
CA ASP A 32 -1.63 0.87 17.68
C ASP A 32 -2.27 2.26 17.64
N ILE A 33 -2.88 2.55 16.51
CA ILE A 33 -3.55 3.82 16.28
C ILE A 33 -5.06 3.59 16.37
N ARG A 34 -5.72 4.48 17.12
CA ARG A 34 -7.17 4.41 17.19
C ARG A 34 -7.77 5.03 15.95
N ALA A 35 -8.63 4.28 15.30
CA ALA A 35 -9.21 4.72 14.04
C ALA A 35 -10.00 6.00 14.16
N GLU A 36 -10.60 6.23 15.31
CA GLU A 36 -11.41 7.42 15.52
C GLU A 36 -10.58 8.68 15.76
N GLU A 37 -9.31 8.50 16.10
CA GLU A 37 -8.44 9.63 16.39
C GLU A 37 -7.50 9.97 15.25
N HIS A 38 -7.23 8.99 14.41
CA HIS A 38 -6.23 9.15 13.38
C HIS A 38 -6.72 8.57 12.09
N SER A 39 -6.24 9.14 11.03
CA SER A 39 -6.36 8.50 9.74
C SER A 39 -4.95 8.27 9.20
N ILE A 40 -4.86 7.36 8.26
CA ILE A 40 -3.59 7.01 7.67
C ILE A 40 -3.60 7.52 6.25
N SER A 41 -2.56 8.26 5.90
CA SER A 41 -2.39 8.73 4.54
C SER A 41 -1.58 7.70 3.77
N PHE A 42 -2.02 7.41 2.57
CA PHE A 42 -1.33 6.47 1.70
C PHE A 42 -0.70 7.21 0.53
N GLY A 43 0.56 6.88 0.28
CA GLY A 43 1.25 7.41 -0.88
C GLY A 43 1.18 6.43 -2.02
N ASP A 44 2.35 6.09 -2.54
CA ASP A 44 2.42 5.20 -3.69
C ASP A 44 2.16 3.76 -3.29
N ILE A 45 1.37 3.08 -4.09
CA ILE A 45 1.14 1.66 -3.95
C ILE A 45 1.61 1.03 -5.25
N LEU A 46 2.65 0.22 -5.15
CA LEU A 46 3.30 -0.37 -6.31
C LEU A 46 3.27 -1.88 -6.22
N LEU A 47 2.86 -2.51 -7.29
CA LEU A 47 2.90 -3.96 -7.40
C LEU A 47 3.89 -4.32 -8.50
N ARG A 48 4.84 -5.16 -8.15
CA ARG A 48 5.89 -5.53 -9.09
C ARG A 48 5.97 -7.05 -9.20
N GLU A 49 6.10 -7.50 -10.41
CA GLU A 49 6.31 -8.92 -10.67
C GLU A 49 7.81 -9.17 -10.84
N VAL A 50 8.38 -9.99 -9.96
CA VAL A 50 9.81 -10.26 -9.95
C VAL A 50 10.00 -11.76 -9.95
N GLY A 51 10.42 -12.30 -11.09
CA GLY A 51 10.58 -13.74 -11.23
C GLY A 51 9.27 -14.46 -11.05
N GLU A 52 9.19 -15.35 -10.07
CA GLU A 52 7.98 -16.13 -9.82
C GLU A 52 7.16 -15.59 -8.67
N ARG A 53 7.47 -14.39 -8.24
CA ARG A 53 6.77 -13.81 -7.08
C ARG A 53 6.35 -12.40 -7.39
N TYR A 54 5.49 -11.88 -6.54
CA TYR A 54 5.06 -10.50 -6.62
C TYR A 54 5.50 -9.76 -5.38
N GLU A 55 5.85 -8.50 -5.56
CA GLU A 55 6.21 -7.64 -4.45
C GLU A 55 5.25 -6.46 -4.42
N LEU A 56 4.67 -6.25 -3.27
CA LEU A 56 3.76 -5.13 -3.06
C LEU A 56 4.42 -4.13 -2.12
N SER A 57 4.55 -2.90 -2.59
CA SER A 57 5.11 -1.81 -1.79
C SER A 57 4.02 -0.80 -1.52
N VAL A 58 3.87 -0.44 -0.26
CA VAL A 58 2.85 0.52 0.14
C VAL A 58 3.51 1.56 1.04
N ASN A 59 3.48 2.81 0.61
CA ASN A 59 3.98 3.91 1.43
C ASN A 59 2.81 4.52 2.18
N PHE A 60 2.97 4.69 3.46
CA PHE A 60 1.91 5.25 4.28
C PHE A 60 2.51 5.93 5.49
N TRP A 61 1.73 6.80 6.10
CA TRP A 61 2.15 7.48 7.33
C TRP A 61 0.92 7.88 8.10
N PRO A 62 1.05 7.94 9.44
CA PRO A 62 -0.06 8.43 10.25
C PRO A 62 -0.27 9.91 9.96
N LYS A 63 -1.52 10.28 9.88
CA LYS A 63 -1.86 11.66 9.62
C LYS A 63 -2.05 12.37 10.95
N ASP A 64 -1.17 13.30 11.24
CA ASP A 64 -1.24 14.06 12.48
C ASP A 64 -2.13 15.28 12.32
N GLU A 65 -2.82 15.58 13.38
CA GLU A 65 -3.66 16.78 13.44
C GLU A 65 -2.86 18.00 13.80
#